data_b72fc5baeb68d3662a283083e51bf4a5
#
_entry.id   b72fc5baeb68d3662a283083e51bf4a5
#
_cell.length_a   1.000
_cell.length_b   1.000
_cell.length_c   1.000
_cell.angle_alpha   90.00
_cell.angle_beta   90.00
_cell.angle_gamma   90.00
#
_symmetry.space_group_name_H-M   'P 1'
#
loop_
_entity.id
_entity.type
_entity.pdbx_description
1 polymer ?
#
loop_
_entity_poly.entity_id
_entity_poly.type
_entity_poly.pdbx_seq_one_letter_code
_entity_poly.pdbx_strand_id
1 'polypeptide(L)'
;IMYMKNVMYKIIMGCCIVAALVLVTACNDNLDIQQAYPFGIETLPVPKRLKVGETAEIRCRLVRGGYYQPTTYQIRYFQPDGKGKLEMDNGTVFLPNDLYPLEKETFRLYYTSASTDQQTIDIYIIDSFGQMQQLTLSFNNDNSEEGTETITP
;
A
#
# COMPACT_ATOMS: atom_id res chain seq x y z
N ILE A 1 9.13 75.19 3.93
CA ILE A 1 8.37 74.33 3.02
C ILE A 1 9.32 73.27 2.37
N MET A 2 10.51 73.63 1.95
CA MET A 2 11.49 72.67 1.38
C MET A 2 11.97 71.63 2.41
N TYR A 3 12.14 72.01 3.67
CA TYR A 3 12.57 71.14 4.72
C TYR A 3 11.54 70.03 5.03
N MET A 4 10.27 70.40 5.09
CA MET A 4 9.18 69.43 5.35
C MET A 4 9.01 68.43 4.21
N LYS A 5 9.21 68.80 2.96
CA LYS A 5 9.17 67.90 1.81
C LYS A 5 10.29 66.85 1.87
N ASN A 6 11.48 67.28 2.26
CA ASN A 6 12.64 66.34 2.41
C ASN A 6 12.48 65.38 3.59
N VAL A 7 11.86 65.82 4.67
CA VAL A 7 11.58 64.95 5.83
C VAL A 7 10.47 63.94 5.49
N MET A 8 9.41 64.39 4.84
CA MET A 8 8.35 63.44 4.40
C MET A 8 8.89 62.43 3.39
N TYR A 9 9.72 62.84 2.45
CA TYR A 9 10.31 61.90 1.49
C TYR A 9 11.17 60.85 2.17
N LYS A 10 11.97 61.23 3.17
CA LYS A 10 12.82 60.29 3.98
C LYS A 10 11.95 59.34 4.81
N ILE A 11 10.85 59.80 5.36
CA ILE A 11 9.89 58.94 6.11
C ILE A 11 9.24 57.94 5.18
N ILE A 12 8.76 58.35 4.03
CA ILE A 12 8.12 57.46 3.01
C ILE A 12 9.14 56.48 2.49
N MET A 13 10.37 56.87 2.18
CA MET A 13 11.43 55.96 1.78
C MET A 13 11.75 54.91 2.85
N GLY A 14 11.85 55.34 4.12
CA GLY A 14 12.06 54.44 5.25
C GLY A 14 10.93 53.41 5.43
N CYS A 15 9.67 53.83 5.32
CA CYS A 15 8.51 52.93 5.39
C CYS A 15 8.48 51.93 4.23
N CYS A 16 8.83 52.34 3.02
CA CYS A 16 8.92 51.43 1.86
C CYS A 16 10.00 50.36 2.03
N ILE A 17 11.17 50.71 2.60
CA ILE A 17 12.25 49.77 2.85
C ILE A 17 11.85 48.76 3.94
N VAL A 18 11.19 49.21 4.99
CA VAL A 18 10.70 48.32 6.07
C VAL A 18 9.60 47.39 5.54
N ALA A 19 8.66 47.89 4.72
CA ALA A 19 7.64 47.08 4.10
C ALA A 19 8.22 46.02 3.14
N ALA A 20 9.25 46.37 2.38
CA ALA A 20 9.94 45.44 1.49
C ALA A 20 10.68 44.34 2.27
N LEU A 21 11.29 44.65 3.43
CA LEU A 21 11.95 43.69 4.31
C LEU A 21 10.97 42.71 4.97
N VAL A 22 9.75 43.13 5.28
CA VAL A 22 8.72 42.25 5.84
C VAL A 22 8.16 41.26 4.81
N LEU A 23 8.17 41.64 3.52
CA LEU A 23 7.69 40.75 2.46
C LEU A 23 8.65 39.60 2.12
N VAL A 24 9.94 39.72 2.44
CA VAL A 24 10.91 38.63 2.20
C VAL A 24 10.96 37.59 3.33
N THR A 25 10.34 37.87 4.48
CA THR A 25 10.30 36.89 5.59
C THR A 25 9.06 35.98 5.56
N ALA A 26 8.18 36.15 4.56
CA ALA A 26 6.97 35.35 4.43
C ALA A 26 7.14 34.09 3.54
N CYS A 27 8.36 33.78 3.10
CA CYS A 27 8.66 32.47 2.54
C CYS A 27 8.91 31.49 3.68
N ASN A 28 7.85 30.90 4.20
CA ASN A 28 7.99 29.65 4.95
C ASN A 28 8.42 28.57 3.94
N ASP A 29 9.69 28.21 3.99
CA ASP A 29 10.28 27.09 3.24
C ASP A 29 9.81 25.71 3.75
N ASN A 30 8.74 25.65 4.52
CA ASN A 30 8.03 24.42 4.86
C ASN A 30 7.03 24.08 3.73
N LEU A 31 7.56 23.91 2.53
CA LEU A 31 6.88 23.14 1.50
C LEU A 31 6.91 21.68 1.98
N ASP A 32 5.88 21.28 2.69
CA ASP A 32 5.58 19.87 2.91
C ASP A 32 5.20 19.30 1.57
N ILE A 33 6.21 18.83 0.80
CA ILE A 33 6.00 18.26 -0.53
C ILE A 33 5.38 16.89 -0.31
N GLN A 34 4.05 16.85 -0.36
CA GLN A 34 3.31 15.61 -0.42
C GLN A 34 3.58 14.97 -1.78
N GLN A 35 4.43 13.97 -1.78
CA GLN A 35 4.76 13.24 -3.00
C GLN A 35 4.28 11.80 -2.90
N ALA A 36 3.44 11.40 -3.87
CA ALA A 36 3.09 10.01 -4.08
C ALA A 36 4.25 9.30 -4.78
N TYR A 37 4.89 8.37 -4.08
CA TYR A 37 5.89 7.50 -4.67
C TYR A 37 5.25 6.21 -5.19
N PRO A 38 5.72 5.67 -6.33
CA PRO A 38 5.26 4.38 -6.79
C PRO A 38 5.67 3.29 -5.79
N PHE A 39 4.85 2.26 -5.70
CA PHE A 39 5.13 1.07 -4.90
C PHE A 39 4.74 -0.19 -5.66
N GLY A 40 5.27 -1.32 -5.24
CA GLY A 40 4.94 -2.63 -5.76
C GLY A 40 4.80 -3.66 -4.65
N ILE A 41 4.28 -4.82 -5.00
CA ILE A 41 4.18 -5.97 -4.11
C ILE A 41 5.07 -7.08 -4.65
N GLU A 42 5.94 -7.61 -3.82
CA GLU A 42 6.74 -8.80 -4.10
C GLU A 42 6.28 -9.95 -3.21
N THR A 43 6.27 -11.14 -3.77
CA THR A 43 6.00 -12.37 -3.01
C THR A 43 7.09 -13.41 -3.25
N LEU A 44 7.35 -14.23 -2.22
CA LEU A 44 8.08 -15.46 -2.43
C LEU A 44 7.18 -16.47 -3.18
N PRO A 45 7.78 -17.48 -3.85
CA PRO A 45 7.02 -18.50 -4.53
C PRO A 45 6.00 -19.18 -3.60
N VAL A 46 4.77 -19.34 -4.10
CA VAL A 46 3.67 -20.01 -3.39
C VAL A 46 3.39 -21.38 -4.02
N PRO A 47 2.79 -22.32 -3.28
CA PRO A 47 2.33 -23.58 -3.84
C PRO A 47 1.37 -23.33 -5.01
N LYS A 48 1.48 -24.12 -6.07
CA LYS A 48 0.57 -24.03 -7.23
C LYS A 48 -0.70 -24.86 -7.04
N ARG A 49 -0.70 -25.75 -6.06
CA ARG A 49 -1.79 -26.70 -5.77
C ARG A 49 -2.10 -26.69 -4.28
N LEU A 50 -3.39 -26.74 -3.98
CA LEU A 50 -3.89 -26.85 -2.60
C LEU A 50 -4.99 -27.89 -2.53
N LYS A 51 -4.94 -28.75 -1.52
CA LYS A 51 -6.06 -29.61 -1.12
C LYS A 51 -7.09 -28.78 -0.35
N VAL A 52 -8.34 -29.23 -0.35
CA VAL A 52 -9.37 -28.63 0.53
C VAL A 52 -8.90 -28.70 1.98
N GLY A 53 -8.99 -27.55 2.67
CA GLY A 53 -8.53 -27.40 4.06
C GLY A 53 -7.04 -27.12 4.22
N GLU A 54 -6.26 -27.21 3.16
CA GLU A 54 -4.82 -26.87 3.18
C GLU A 54 -4.62 -25.35 3.14
N THR A 55 -3.62 -24.88 3.86
CA THR A 55 -3.28 -23.46 3.97
C THR A 55 -1.97 -23.15 3.24
N ALA A 56 -1.99 -22.18 2.35
CA ALA A 56 -0.79 -21.62 1.75
C ALA A 56 -0.33 -20.38 2.53
N GLU A 57 0.95 -20.32 2.86
CA GLU A 57 1.59 -19.14 3.40
C GLU A 57 2.10 -18.28 2.24
N ILE A 58 1.65 -17.03 2.19
CA ILE A 58 2.04 -16.04 1.18
C ILE A 58 2.86 -14.97 1.88
N ARG A 59 4.16 -14.99 1.63
CA ARG A 59 5.09 -14.01 2.18
C ARG A 59 5.17 -12.82 1.25
N CYS A 60 4.72 -11.68 1.72
CA CYS A 60 4.61 -10.45 0.95
C CYS A 60 5.56 -9.38 1.46
N ARG A 61 6.05 -8.58 0.52
CA ARG A 61 6.82 -7.37 0.79
C ARG A 61 6.32 -6.23 -0.06
N LEU A 62 6.00 -5.11 0.59
CA LEU A 62 5.74 -3.86 -0.07
C LEU A 62 7.07 -3.19 -0.42
N VAL A 63 7.29 -2.88 -1.70
CA VAL A 63 8.49 -2.20 -2.18
C VAL A 63 8.12 -0.79 -2.57
N ARG A 64 8.72 0.19 -1.91
CA ARG A 64 8.45 1.60 -2.13
C ARG A 64 9.52 2.21 -3.03
N GLY A 65 9.12 2.93 -4.06
CA GLY A 65 10.02 3.68 -4.95
C GLY A 65 10.62 4.94 -4.32
N GLY A 66 10.04 5.40 -3.21
CA GLY A 66 10.50 6.51 -2.40
C GLY A 66 9.78 6.52 -1.05
N TYR A 67 10.20 7.38 -0.15
CA TYR A 67 9.70 7.40 1.20
C TYR A 67 9.10 8.75 1.58
N TYR A 68 7.78 8.78 1.72
CA TYR A 68 7.05 9.87 2.36
C TYR A 68 6.39 9.30 3.62
N GLN A 69 6.84 9.74 4.80
CA GLN A 69 6.47 9.14 6.09
C GLN A 69 4.96 9.10 6.37
N PRO A 70 4.14 10.13 6.04
CA PRO A 70 2.70 10.09 6.27
C PRO A 70 1.93 9.14 5.36
N THR A 71 2.55 8.50 4.36
CA THR A 71 1.86 7.57 3.47
C THR A 71 1.39 6.34 4.23
N THR A 72 0.10 6.05 4.14
CA THR A 72 -0.52 4.85 4.70
C THR A 72 -0.98 3.92 3.59
N TYR A 73 -1.07 2.64 3.92
CA TYR A 73 -1.51 1.60 2.99
C TYR A 73 -2.69 0.84 3.57
N GLN A 74 -3.58 0.41 2.67
CA GLN A 74 -4.69 -0.47 2.97
C GLN A 74 -4.64 -1.69 2.05
N ILE A 75 -5.17 -2.80 2.52
CA ILE A 75 -5.23 -4.07 1.78
C ILE A 75 -6.68 -4.51 1.65
N ARG A 76 -7.00 -5.03 0.47
CA ARG A 76 -8.30 -5.60 0.14
C ARG A 76 -8.11 -6.92 -0.59
N TYR A 77 -9.00 -7.85 -0.33
CA TYR A 77 -9.02 -9.18 -0.91
C TYR A 77 -10.30 -9.40 -1.70
N PHE A 78 -10.18 -10.05 -2.82
CA PHE A 78 -11.29 -10.52 -3.62
C PHE A 78 -11.03 -11.95 -4.13
N GLN A 79 -12.07 -12.75 -4.25
CA GLN A 79 -11.97 -14.12 -4.73
C GLN A 79 -12.85 -14.34 -5.96
N PRO A 80 -12.30 -14.18 -7.18
CA PRO A 80 -13.05 -14.37 -8.42
C PRO A 80 -13.45 -15.83 -8.66
N ASP A 81 -12.59 -16.79 -8.30
CA ASP A 81 -12.83 -18.21 -8.53
C ASP A 81 -12.57 -19.03 -7.27
N GLY A 82 -13.40 -20.05 -7.09
CA GLY A 82 -13.30 -20.98 -5.98
C GLY A 82 -13.83 -20.40 -4.67
N LYS A 83 -13.49 -21.06 -3.58
CA LYS A 83 -13.86 -20.66 -2.22
C LYS A 83 -12.68 -20.90 -1.28
N GLY A 84 -12.49 -19.99 -0.38
CA GLY A 84 -11.45 -20.09 0.63
C GLY A 84 -11.54 -18.96 1.66
N LYS A 85 -10.57 -18.94 2.52
CA LYS A 85 -10.44 -17.96 3.59
C LYS A 85 -9.04 -17.35 3.53
N LEU A 86 -8.95 -16.03 3.55
CA LEU A 86 -7.69 -15.31 3.67
C LEU A 86 -7.58 -14.67 5.05
N GLU A 87 -6.40 -14.81 5.66
CA GLU A 87 -6.08 -14.28 6.97
C GLU A 87 -4.70 -13.62 6.95
N MET A 88 -4.55 -12.52 7.68
CA MET A 88 -3.27 -11.85 7.87
C MET A 88 -2.55 -12.38 9.12
N ASP A 89 -1.25 -12.20 9.18
CA ASP A 89 -0.40 -12.64 10.31
C ASP A 89 -0.75 -11.98 11.67
N ASN A 90 -1.49 -10.88 11.65
CA ASN A 90 -2.03 -10.22 12.86
C ASN A 90 -3.37 -10.83 13.35
N GLY A 91 -3.87 -11.89 12.70
CA GLY A 91 -5.12 -12.55 13.04
C GLY A 91 -6.37 -11.98 12.36
N THR A 92 -6.22 -10.95 11.50
CA THR A 92 -7.35 -10.40 10.74
C THR A 92 -7.81 -11.39 9.67
N VAL A 93 -9.07 -11.81 9.76
CA VAL A 93 -9.74 -12.60 8.71
C VAL A 93 -10.39 -11.62 7.73
N PHE A 94 -9.99 -11.69 6.46
CA PHE A 94 -10.51 -10.79 5.45
C PHE A 94 -11.94 -11.17 5.04
N LEU A 95 -12.83 -10.20 5.12
CA LEU A 95 -14.08 -10.27 4.38
C LEU A 95 -13.84 -9.78 2.95
N PRO A 96 -14.41 -10.46 1.93
CA PRO A 96 -14.22 -10.06 0.55
C PRO A 96 -14.62 -8.61 0.31
N ASN A 97 -13.76 -7.88 -0.38
CA ASN A 97 -13.94 -6.49 -0.79
C ASN A 97 -13.87 -5.43 0.34
N ASP A 98 -13.64 -5.80 1.58
CA ASP A 98 -13.44 -4.87 2.67
C ASP A 98 -11.97 -4.39 2.73
N LEU A 99 -11.79 -3.15 3.14
CA LEU A 99 -10.48 -2.52 3.32
C LEU A 99 -9.99 -2.69 4.75
N TYR A 100 -8.73 -3.10 4.89
CA TYR A 100 -8.06 -3.26 6.16
C TYR A 100 -6.76 -2.47 6.17
N PRO A 101 -6.33 -1.92 7.32
CA PRO A 101 -5.05 -1.23 7.39
C PRO A 101 -3.89 -2.20 7.21
N LEU A 102 -2.88 -1.80 6.43
CA LEU A 102 -1.62 -2.51 6.27
C LEU A 102 -0.52 -1.71 6.97
N GLU A 103 -0.17 -2.13 8.18
CA GLU A 103 0.75 -1.40 9.04
C GLU A 103 2.22 -1.75 8.82
N LYS A 104 2.49 -2.93 8.24
CA LYS A 104 3.84 -3.43 8.01
C LYS A 104 4.13 -3.57 6.52
N GLU A 105 5.34 -3.24 6.12
CA GLU A 105 5.81 -3.43 4.74
C GLU A 105 6.11 -4.91 4.43
N THR A 106 6.54 -5.67 5.43
CA THR A 106 6.72 -7.12 5.33
C THR A 106 5.64 -7.80 6.15
N PHE A 107 4.84 -8.64 5.50
CA PHE A 107 3.70 -9.29 6.13
C PHE A 107 3.46 -10.67 5.50
N ARG A 108 2.66 -11.48 6.18
CA ARG A 108 2.25 -12.81 5.71
C ARG A 108 0.75 -12.89 5.61
N LEU A 109 0.30 -13.55 4.55
CA LEU A 109 -1.09 -13.91 4.34
C LEU A 109 -1.19 -15.43 4.35
N TYR A 110 -2.28 -15.93 4.87
CA TYR A 110 -2.60 -17.35 4.93
C TYR A 110 -3.90 -17.61 4.20
N TYR A 111 -3.81 -18.33 3.09
CA TYR A 111 -4.98 -18.71 2.33
C TYR A 111 -5.31 -20.17 2.58
N THR A 112 -6.50 -20.44 3.07
CA THR A 112 -7.02 -21.80 3.30
C THR A 112 -8.08 -22.13 2.26
N SER A 113 -7.83 -23.19 1.49
CA SER A 113 -8.76 -23.67 0.46
C SER A 113 -10.01 -24.26 1.08
N ALA A 114 -11.17 -23.94 0.51
CA ALA A 114 -12.46 -24.53 0.84
C ALA A 114 -13.18 -25.08 -0.40
N SER A 115 -12.48 -25.28 -1.50
CA SER A 115 -13.04 -25.72 -2.78
C SER A 115 -12.17 -26.77 -3.43
N THR A 116 -12.79 -27.66 -4.18
CA THR A 116 -12.12 -28.64 -5.04
C THR A 116 -11.83 -28.10 -6.43
N ASP A 117 -12.33 -26.91 -6.76
CA ASP A 117 -12.11 -26.25 -8.04
C ASP A 117 -10.82 -25.43 -8.05
N GLN A 118 -10.43 -24.98 -9.23
CA GLN A 118 -9.38 -23.97 -9.33
C GLN A 118 -9.80 -22.73 -8.55
N GLN A 119 -8.83 -22.14 -7.85
CA GLN A 119 -9.04 -21.00 -6.98
C GLN A 119 -8.17 -19.84 -7.43
N THR A 120 -8.75 -18.67 -7.48
CA THR A 120 -8.02 -17.43 -7.77
C THR A 120 -8.37 -16.41 -6.71
N ILE A 121 -7.35 -15.76 -6.17
CA ILE A 121 -7.48 -14.64 -5.25
C ILE A 121 -6.78 -13.42 -5.82
N ASP A 122 -7.42 -12.27 -5.68
CA ASP A 122 -6.86 -10.96 -6.01
C ASP A 122 -6.63 -10.19 -4.72
N ILE A 123 -5.43 -9.70 -4.55
CA ILE A 123 -5.01 -8.86 -3.42
C ILE A 123 -4.69 -7.48 -3.97
N TYR A 124 -5.34 -6.46 -3.42
CA TYR A 124 -5.13 -5.07 -3.79
C TYR A 124 -4.49 -4.34 -2.62
N ILE A 125 -3.44 -3.59 -2.89
CA ILE A 125 -2.88 -2.65 -1.93
C ILE A 125 -3.09 -1.25 -2.47
N ILE A 126 -3.63 -0.37 -1.64
CA ILE A 126 -4.01 0.99 -1.97
C ILE A 126 -3.28 1.92 -1.01
N ASP A 127 -2.59 2.93 -1.54
CA ASP A 127 -1.97 3.95 -0.71
C ASP A 127 -2.93 5.09 -0.39
N SER A 128 -2.51 5.98 0.50
CA SER A 128 -3.29 7.16 0.89
C SER A 128 -3.45 8.21 -0.22
N PHE A 129 -2.75 8.05 -1.35
CA PHE A 129 -2.89 8.88 -2.55
C PHE A 129 -3.83 8.27 -3.60
N GLY A 130 -4.40 7.09 -3.35
CA GLY A 130 -5.29 6.39 -4.27
C GLY A 130 -4.58 5.55 -5.33
N GLN A 131 -3.26 5.38 -5.24
CA GLN A 131 -2.53 4.44 -6.09
C GLN A 131 -2.83 3.01 -5.66
N MET A 132 -3.02 2.11 -6.61
CA MET A 132 -3.38 0.72 -6.37
C MET A 132 -2.44 -0.24 -7.09
N GLN A 133 -2.03 -1.29 -6.39
CA GLN A 133 -1.32 -2.43 -6.94
C GLN A 133 -2.10 -3.70 -6.70
N GLN A 134 -2.08 -4.59 -7.68
CA GLN A 134 -2.78 -5.86 -7.65
C GLN A 134 -1.80 -7.02 -7.72
N LEU A 135 -2.06 -8.01 -6.87
CA LEU A 135 -1.40 -9.31 -6.89
C LEU A 135 -2.47 -10.39 -7.09
N THR A 136 -2.36 -11.17 -8.15
CA THR A 136 -3.25 -12.30 -8.42
C THR A 136 -2.52 -13.61 -8.19
N LEU A 137 -3.11 -14.47 -7.38
CA LEU A 137 -2.60 -15.82 -7.09
C LEU A 137 -3.64 -16.86 -7.47
N SER A 138 -3.21 -17.92 -8.13
CA SER A 138 -4.05 -19.05 -8.54
C SER A 138 -3.53 -20.35 -7.96
N PHE A 139 -4.45 -21.16 -7.48
CA PHE A 139 -4.17 -22.49 -6.94
C PHE A 139 -5.04 -23.50 -7.66
N ASN A 140 -4.42 -24.57 -8.17
CA ASN A 140 -5.14 -25.72 -8.67
C ASN A 140 -5.48 -26.64 -7.52
N ASN A 141 -6.54 -27.42 -7.69
CA ASN A 141 -6.82 -28.46 -6.72
C ASN A 141 -5.77 -29.57 -6.82
N ASP A 142 -5.25 -29.99 -5.69
CA ASP A 142 -4.37 -31.14 -5.59
C ASP A 142 -5.19 -32.40 -5.36
N ASN A 143 -5.72 -32.98 -6.46
CA ASN A 143 -6.40 -34.26 -6.49
C ASN A 143 -5.42 -35.44 -6.61
N SER A 144 -4.12 -35.27 -6.37
CA SER A 144 -3.21 -36.37 -6.30
C SER A 144 -3.56 -37.25 -5.09
N GLU A 145 -4.51 -38.16 -5.29
CA GLU A 145 -4.52 -39.40 -4.54
C GLU A 145 -3.14 -40.01 -4.78
N GLU A 146 -2.35 -40.16 -3.71
CA GLU A 146 -1.21 -41.04 -3.75
C GLU A 146 -1.73 -42.36 -4.32
N GLY A 147 -1.41 -42.61 -5.60
CA GLY A 147 -1.70 -43.88 -6.21
C GLY A 147 -1.04 -44.93 -5.37
N THR A 148 -1.85 -45.65 -4.63
CA THR A 148 -1.46 -46.92 -4.10
C THR A 148 -1.12 -47.75 -5.33
N GLU A 149 0.15 -47.82 -5.69
CA GLU A 149 0.62 -48.84 -6.61
C GLU A 149 0.26 -50.17 -5.95
N THR A 150 -0.84 -50.70 -6.39
CA THR A 150 -1.16 -52.10 -6.11
C THR A 150 -0.14 -52.90 -6.92
N ILE A 151 0.98 -53.22 -6.29
CA ILE A 151 1.89 -54.23 -6.82
C ILE A 151 1.09 -55.54 -6.72
N THR A 152 0.52 -55.90 -7.84
CA THR A 152 -0.05 -57.24 -8.04
C THR A 152 1.15 -58.17 -8.30
N PRO A 153 1.37 -59.21 -7.52
CA PRO A 153 2.43 -60.16 -7.78
C PRO A 153 2.18 -61.02 -9.05
#